data_0ea7cc576a2aec5a1374c224f1e24f8c
#
_entry.id   0ea7cc576a2aec5a1374c224f1e24f8c
#
_cell.length_a   1.000
_cell.length_b   1.000
_cell.length_c   1.000
_cell.angle_alpha   90.00
_cell.angle_beta   90.00
_cell.angle_gamma   90.00
#
_symmetry.space_group_name_H-M   'P 1'
#
loop_
_entity.id
_entity.type
_entity.pdbx_description
1 polymer ?
#
loop_
_entity_poly.entity_id
_entity_poly.type
_entity_poly.pdbx_seq_one_letter_code
_entity_poly.pdbx_strand_id
1 'polypeptide(L)'
;MDNKIHTFSLALDFKLMNEISGIDRFGGSWSLIEKREGRQTLKQLKSIATVASVGASTRIEGSKMTNDEVKTLIFDNLKIEKLVERDQQEVIGYFTTLDIISESYRDIEITENSLMNLHNILMKYSAKDQWHKGKYKQHPNSVEATNPDGSKTTIFETTAPGFPTEDAMRTLIDWYNADNTTPPIIKSAVFVYDFLSIHPFQDGNGRLSRLLGTLLLLRHGYSWIQYVSFEHEIETRKMEYYQVLMDCQQQRPGENVYPWIIFFLDCLGNIQNKLMKKLDVQKSENQMSPREKMIFSFIENHPGCKSGEIAEKLQLPLPTVKRILSDMVEGKFLMKYGTGVGTNYTTEKLTQIKDNVVMTLTDKEPKKEFILKNKHSFLEIKKVILAPKFKWTKPNDWSRVLINQSLMLTIICYNSKGEKISQPYSISTFNNSSYFEPSFTLGNPINVPVNLWEGVPNDNEFPIRVTIELLGK
;
A
#
# COMPACT_ATOMS: atom_id res chain seq x y z
N MET A 1 -10.64 -17.82 -31.10
CA MET A 1 -11.67 -18.61 -30.42
C MET A 1 -11.85 -18.02 -29.05
N ASP A 2 -13.00 -17.42 -28.78
CA ASP A 2 -13.30 -16.94 -27.45
C ASP A 2 -13.60 -18.15 -26.56
N ASN A 3 -12.70 -18.47 -25.68
CA ASN A 3 -12.93 -19.52 -24.70
C ASN A 3 -13.85 -18.96 -23.62
N LYS A 4 -14.95 -19.63 -23.36
CA LYS A 4 -15.83 -19.32 -22.24
C LYS A 4 -15.27 -19.91 -20.97
N ILE A 5 -15.22 -19.09 -19.92
CA ILE A 5 -14.83 -19.48 -18.58
C ILE A 5 -15.96 -19.07 -17.64
N HIS A 6 -16.60 -20.03 -16.97
CA HIS A 6 -17.85 -19.77 -16.29
C HIS A 6 -18.86 -19.17 -17.29
N THR A 7 -19.33 -17.94 -17.06
CA THR A 7 -20.25 -17.21 -17.97
C THR A 7 -19.52 -16.14 -18.81
N PHE A 8 -18.20 -15.99 -18.64
CA PHE A 8 -17.41 -14.90 -19.19
C PHE A 8 -16.62 -15.29 -20.43
N SER A 9 -16.24 -14.29 -21.21
CA SER A 9 -15.28 -14.43 -22.30
C SER A 9 -13.86 -14.20 -21.80
N LEU A 10 -12.93 -15.05 -22.25
CA LEU A 10 -11.50 -14.89 -21.94
C LEU A 10 -10.68 -15.17 -23.21
N ALA A 11 -9.97 -14.16 -23.69
CA ALA A 11 -8.97 -14.36 -24.73
C ALA A 11 -7.71 -15.03 -24.14
N LEU A 12 -7.25 -16.09 -24.78
CA LEU A 12 -5.98 -16.74 -24.42
C LEU A 12 -4.90 -16.20 -25.36
N ASP A 13 -3.92 -15.52 -24.78
CA ASP A 13 -2.76 -14.99 -25.50
C ASP A 13 -1.44 -15.34 -24.82
N PHE A 14 -0.33 -15.04 -25.48
CA PHE A 14 1.00 -15.31 -24.94
C PHE A 14 1.31 -14.52 -23.67
N LYS A 15 0.70 -13.33 -23.49
CA LYS A 15 0.91 -12.54 -22.28
C LYS A 15 0.31 -13.26 -21.08
N LEU A 16 -0.95 -13.69 -21.17
CA LEU A 16 -1.63 -14.44 -20.12
C LEU A 16 -0.86 -15.73 -19.76
N MET A 17 -0.43 -16.47 -20.78
CA MET A 17 0.35 -17.72 -20.59
C MET A 17 1.68 -17.46 -19.89
N ASN A 18 2.38 -16.40 -20.25
CA ASN A 18 3.66 -16.04 -19.62
C ASN A 18 3.50 -15.63 -18.17
N GLU A 19 2.46 -14.85 -17.83
CA GLU A 19 2.15 -14.46 -16.45
C GLU A 19 1.86 -15.69 -15.58
N ILE A 20 0.97 -16.57 -16.02
CA ILE A 20 0.65 -17.83 -15.32
C ILE A 20 1.93 -18.66 -15.12
N SER A 21 2.69 -18.90 -16.21
CA SER A 21 3.92 -19.67 -16.14
C SER A 21 4.96 -19.09 -15.21
N GLY A 22 5.06 -17.75 -15.16
CA GLY A 22 5.97 -17.04 -14.25
C GLY A 22 5.60 -17.29 -12.78
N ILE A 23 4.33 -17.13 -12.45
CA ILE A 23 3.80 -17.30 -11.09
C ILE A 23 3.92 -18.75 -10.64
N ASP A 24 3.58 -19.72 -11.50
CA ASP A 24 3.66 -21.15 -11.18
C ASP A 24 5.10 -21.62 -11.00
N ARG A 25 6.03 -21.13 -11.82
CA ARG A 25 7.47 -21.42 -11.68
C ARG A 25 8.00 -20.93 -10.34
N PHE A 26 7.59 -19.73 -9.91
CA PHE A 26 7.93 -19.24 -8.58
C PHE A 26 7.32 -20.13 -7.50
N GLY A 27 6.05 -20.49 -7.61
CA GLY A 27 5.37 -21.40 -6.68
C GLY A 27 6.10 -22.74 -6.53
N GLY A 28 6.55 -23.31 -7.65
CA GLY A 28 7.39 -24.53 -7.64
C GLY A 28 8.72 -24.35 -6.92
N SER A 29 9.36 -23.20 -7.08
CA SER A 29 10.62 -22.88 -6.40
C SER A 29 10.41 -22.55 -4.92
N TRP A 30 9.25 -22.05 -4.54
CA TRP A 30 8.95 -21.62 -3.18
C TRP A 30 9.10 -22.75 -2.15
N SER A 31 8.66 -23.93 -2.46
CA SER A 31 8.77 -25.10 -1.55
C SER A 31 10.20 -25.41 -1.13
N LEU A 32 11.18 -25.13 -2.00
CA LEU A 32 12.61 -25.27 -1.69
C LEU A 32 13.12 -24.10 -0.86
N ILE A 33 12.65 -22.89 -1.16
CA ILE A 33 12.98 -21.67 -0.41
C ILE A 33 12.45 -21.80 1.02
N GLU A 34 11.19 -22.16 1.18
CA GLU A 34 10.52 -22.32 2.49
C GLU A 34 11.22 -23.35 3.38
N LYS A 35 11.70 -24.46 2.82
CA LYS A 35 12.46 -25.46 3.56
C LYS A 35 13.87 -24.99 3.97
N ARG A 36 14.47 -24.10 3.17
CA ARG A 36 15.82 -23.59 3.41
C ARG A 36 15.84 -22.43 4.39
N GLU A 37 14.82 -21.59 4.35
CA GLU A 37 14.72 -20.43 5.24
C GLU A 37 14.42 -20.86 6.69
N GLY A 38 14.99 -20.16 7.65
CA GLY A 38 14.78 -20.45 9.06
C GLY A 38 13.33 -20.15 9.49
N ARG A 39 12.80 -20.97 10.40
CA ARG A 39 11.42 -20.78 10.93
C ARG A 39 11.19 -19.37 11.48
N GLN A 40 12.20 -18.76 12.09
CA GLN A 40 12.10 -17.41 12.64
C GLN A 40 11.93 -16.36 11.56
N THR A 41 12.69 -16.46 10.46
CA THR A 41 12.58 -15.59 9.28
C THR A 41 11.16 -15.65 8.68
N LEU A 42 10.67 -16.86 8.46
CA LEU A 42 9.32 -17.07 7.90
C LEU A 42 8.24 -16.54 8.83
N LYS A 43 8.38 -16.73 10.15
CA LYS A 43 7.44 -16.17 11.13
C LYS A 43 7.42 -14.65 11.12
N GLN A 44 8.58 -14.01 11.02
CA GLN A 44 8.67 -12.55 10.89
C GLN A 44 8.03 -12.05 9.61
N LEU A 45 8.32 -12.68 8.47
CA LEU A 45 7.70 -12.33 7.19
C LEU A 45 6.18 -12.47 7.23
N LYS A 46 5.66 -13.58 7.79
CA LYS A 46 4.22 -13.81 7.96
C LYS A 46 3.61 -12.71 8.84
N SER A 47 4.23 -12.36 9.96
CA SER A 47 3.74 -11.30 10.86
C SER A 47 3.68 -9.93 10.16
N ILE A 48 4.73 -9.56 9.43
CA ILE A 48 4.78 -8.29 8.67
C ILE A 48 3.70 -8.27 7.56
N ALA A 49 3.56 -9.39 6.84
CA ALA A 49 2.55 -9.55 5.81
C ALA A 49 1.14 -9.43 6.37
N THR A 50 0.86 -10.09 7.51
CA THR A 50 -0.45 -10.03 8.18
C THR A 50 -0.83 -8.59 8.54
N VAL A 51 0.07 -7.83 9.19
CA VAL A 51 -0.19 -6.42 9.52
C VAL A 51 -0.47 -5.59 8.26
N ALA A 52 0.35 -5.79 7.22
CA ALA A 52 0.17 -5.07 5.96
C ALA A 52 -1.15 -5.43 5.27
N SER A 53 -1.56 -6.70 5.27
CA SER A 53 -2.81 -7.18 4.68
C SER A 53 -4.03 -6.63 5.41
N VAL A 54 -4.04 -6.75 6.72
CA VAL A 54 -5.14 -6.24 7.56
C VAL A 54 -5.30 -4.73 7.40
N GLY A 55 -4.18 -3.97 7.53
CA GLY A 55 -4.19 -2.52 7.39
C GLY A 55 -4.62 -2.07 6.00
N ALA A 56 -4.05 -2.65 4.95
CA ALA A 56 -4.37 -2.28 3.58
C ALA A 56 -5.84 -2.57 3.24
N SER A 57 -6.35 -3.77 3.58
CA SER A 57 -7.72 -4.13 3.27
C SER A 57 -8.75 -3.22 3.94
N THR A 58 -8.51 -2.83 5.19
CA THR A 58 -9.41 -1.91 5.90
C THR A 58 -9.29 -0.47 5.38
N ARG A 59 -8.07 -0.01 5.00
CA ARG A 59 -7.87 1.32 4.38
C ARG A 59 -8.46 1.44 2.97
N ILE A 60 -8.51 0.36 2.20
CA ILE A 60 -9.24 0.34 0.93
C ILE A 60 -10.72 0.73 1.17
N GLU A 61 -11.31 0.27 2.26
CA GLU A 61 -12.71 0.56 2.65
C GLU A 61 -12.87 1.85 3.48
N GLY A 62 -11.78 2.60 3.70
CA GLY A 62 -11.84 3.94 4.30
C GLY A 62 -11.35 4.04 5.75
N SER A 63 -10.83 2.98 6.36
CA SER A 63 -10.15 3.07 7.67
C SER A 63 -8.95 4.01 7.58
N LYS A 64 -8.65 4.68 8.69
CA LYS A 64 -7.51 5.60 8.79
C LYS A 64 -6.32 5.02 9.58
N MET A 65 -6.44 3.78 10.05
CA MET A 65 -5.40 3.16 10.87
C MET A 65 -4.12 2.90 10.07
N THR A 66 -3.00 3.32 10.65
CA THR A 66 -1.65 3.03 10.16
C THR A 66 -1.26 1.58 10.45
N ASN A 67 -0.24 1.07 9.77
CA ASN A 67 0.27 -0.29 10.06
C ASN A 67 0.81 -0.43 11.49
N ASP A 68 1.35 0.61 12.09
CA ASP A 68 1.84 0.58 13.48
C ASP A 68 0.67 0.48 14.46
N GLU A 69 -0.41 1.23 14.26
CA GLU A 69 -1.64 1.12 15.06
C GLU A 69 -2.30 -0.25 14.89
N VAL A 70 -2.36 -0.78 13.66
CA VAL A 70 -2.85 -2.13 13.38
C VAL A 70 -1.99 -3.18 14.09
N LYS A 71 -0.67 -3.05 14.04
CA LYS A 71 0.27 -3.95 14.73
C LYS A 71 0.05 -3.95 16.23
N THR A 72 -0.06 -2.77 16.83
CA THR A 72 -0.33 -2.59 18.27
C THR A 72 -1.68 -3.24 18.64
N LEU A 73 -2.72 -2.99 17.84
CA LEU A 73 -4.04 -3.54 18.08
C LEU A 73 -4.07 -5.08 18.02
N ILE A 74 -3.33 -5.69 17.08
CA ILE A 74 -3.31 -7.15 16.89
C ILE A 74 -2.45 -7.87 17.95
N PHE A 75 -1.27 -7.32 18.29
CA PHE A 75 -0.27 -8.05 19.06
C PHE A 75 -0.14 -7.62 20.54
N ASP A 76 -0.59 -6.41 20.91
CA ASP A 76 -0.42 -5.88 22.27
C ASP A 76 -1.61 -6.18 23.20
N ASN A 77 -2.40 -7.24 22.91
CA ASN A 77 -3.47 -7.76 23.79
C ASN A 77 -4.49 -6.70 24.25
N LEU A 78 -4.90 -5.80 23.36
CA LEU A 78 -6.05 -4.95 23.66
C LEU A 78 -7.27 -5.84 23.92
N LYS A 79 -7.87 -5.67 25.11
CA LYS A 79 -9.06 -6.42 25.49
C LYS A 79 -10.16 -6.15 24.43
N ILE A 80 -10.54 -7.18 23.70
CA ILE A 80 -11.56 -7.15 22.64
C ILE A 80 -12.87 -6.50 23.14
N GLU A 81 -13.15 -6.60 24.43
CA GLU A 81 -14.31 -5.98 25.11
C GLU A 81 -14.31 -4.45 25.09
N LYS A 82 -13.21 -3.79 24.67
CA LYS A 82 -13.05 -2.34 24.63
C LYS A 82 -12.96 -1.74 23.22
N LEU A 83 -13.29 -2.52 22.19
CA LEU A 83 -13.30 -2.00 20.81
C LEU A 83 -14.49 -1.07 20.59
N VAL A 84 -14.28 0.22 20.77
CA VAL A 84 -15.34 1.24 20.62
C VAL A 84 -15.37 1.79 19.19
N GLU A 85 -14.20 1.95 18.56
CA GLU A 85 -14.08 2.56 17.25
C GLU A 85 -14.34 1.56 16.12
N ARG A 86 -15.05 2.02 15.08
CA ARG A 86 -15.40 1.23 13.90
C ARG A 86 -14.14 0.65 13.23
N ASP A 87 -13.11 1.46 13.04
CA ASP A 87 -11.87 1.06 12.37
C ASP A 87 -11.20 -0.11 13.11
N GLN A 88 -11.18 -0.06 14.44
CA GLN A 88 -10.63 -1.14 15.28
C GLN A 88 -11.45 -2.42 15.14
N GLN A 89 -12.78 -2.31 15.12
CA GLN A 89 -13.69 -3.46 14.94
C GLN A 89 -13.47 -4.14 13.60
N GLU A 90 -13.31 -3.36 12.53
CA GLU A 90 -13.05 -3.85 11.17
C GLU A 90 -11.66 -4.51 11.07
N VAL A 91 -10.64 -3.93 11.69
CA VAL A 91 -9.27 -4.48 11.74
C VAL A 91 -9.26 -5.84 12.44
N ILE A 92 -9.87 -5.95 13.61
CA ILE A 92 -9.91 -7.23 14.37
C ILE A 92 -10.76 -8.28 13.65
N GLY A 93 -11.87 -7.89 13.05
CA GLY A 93 -12.68 -8.79 12.23
C GLY A 93 -11.91 -9.36 11.05
N TYR A 94 -11.22 -8.50 10.32
CA TYR A 94 -10.37 -8.91 9.19
C TYR A 94 -9.21 -9.81 9.65
N PHE A 95 -8.49 -9.40 10.69
CA PHE A 95 -7.40 -10.18 11.26
C PHE A 95 -7.86 -11.58 11.69
N THR A 96 -8.94 -11.66 12.45
CA THR A 96 -9.47 -12.95 12.94
C THR A 96 -9.83 -13.88 11.77
N THR A 97 -10.43 -13.32 10.71
CA THR A 97 -10.82 -14.12 9.54
C THR A 97 -9.58 -14.55 8.74
N LEU A 98 -8.60 -13.67 8.55
CA LEU A 98 -7.34 -13.99 7.86
C LEU A 98 -6.54 -15.06 8.62
N ASP A 99 -6.50 -15.00 9.95
CA ASP A 99 -5.82 -15.96 10.81
C ASP A 99 -6.46 -17.36 10.68
N ILE A 100 -7.79 -17.45 10.77
CA ILE A 100 -8.52 -18.71 10.54
C ILE A 100 -8.23 -19.27 9.14
N ILE A 101 -8.26 -18.44 8.10
CA ILE A 101 -7.92 -18.86 6.75
C ILE A 101 -6.49 -19.38 6.70
N SER A 102 -5.52 -18.66 7.25
CA SER A 102 -4.12 -19.03 7.23
C SER A 102 -3.83 -20.37 7.91
N GLU A 103 -4.54 -20.67 8.99
CA GLU A 103 -4.31 -21.89 9.77
C GLU A 103 -5.15 -23.08 9.27
N SER A 104 -6.35 -22.83 8.71
CA SER A 104 -7.33 -23.87 8.40
C SER A 104 -7.79 -23.90 6.94
N TYR A 105 -7.08 -23.25 5.99
CA TYR A 105 -7.51 -23.16 4.58
C TYR A 105 -7.79 -24.53 3.92
N ARG A 106 -7.15 -25.59 4.38
CA ARG A 106 -7.35 -26.95 3.83
C ARG A 106 -8.71 -27.52 4.18
N ASP A 107 -9.23 -27.15 5.36
CA ASP A 107 -10.48 -27.67 5.92
C ASP A 107 -11.68 -26.76 5.56
N ILE A 108 -11.42 -25.56 5.02
CA ILE A 108 -12.48 -24.64 4.58
C ILE A 108 -12.91 -25.02 3.17
N GLU A 109 -14.01 -25.73 3.01
CA GLU A 109 -14.61 -26.01 1.71
C GLU A 109 -15.26 -24.75 1.13
N ILE A 110 -15.29 -24.64 -0.21
CA ILE A 110 -15.95 -23.52 -0.90
C ILE A 110 -17.44 -23.88 -1.07
N THR A 111 -18.22 -23.49 -0.08
CA THR A 111 -19.67 -23.68 0.01
C THR A 111 -20.34 -22.38 0.46
N GLU A 112 -21.63 -22.22 0.20
CA GLU A 112 -22.40 -21.07 0.68
C GLU A 112 -22.27 -20.91 2.21
N ASN A 113 -22.40 -22.00 2.96
CA ASN A 113 -22.27 -21.99 4.41
C ASN A 113 -20.88 -21.53 4.89
N SER A 114 -19.82 -21.98 4.23
CA SER A 114 -18.45 -21.55 4.56
C SER A 114 -18.26 -20.05 4.31
N LEU A 115 -18.75 -19.54 3.18
CA LEU A 115 -18.66 -18.11 2.85
C LEU A 115 -19.48 -17.27 3.83
N MET A 116 -20.70 -17.69 4.17
CA MET A 116 -21.55 -17.03 5.18
C MET A 116 -20.86 -17.03 6.55
N ASN A 117 -20.21 -18.15 6.94
CA ASN A 117 -19.49 -18.22 8.19
C ASN A 117 -18.26 -17.32 8.21
N LEU A 118 -17.47 -17.28 7.14
CA LEU A 118 -16.35 -16.33 7.02
C LEU A 118 -16.82 -14.88 7.12
N HIS A 119 -17.93 -14.54 6.47
CA HIS A 119 -18.55 -13.22 6.60
C HIS A 119 -19.04 -12.94 8.03
N ASN A 120 -19.64 -13.92 8.69
CA ASN A 120 -20.07 -13.78 10.09
C ASN A 120 -18.90 -13.51 11.04
N ILE A 121 -17.74 -14.15 10.80
CA ILE A 121 -16.51 -13.93 11.58
C ILE A 121 -15.94 -12.53 11.27
N LEU A 122 -15.87 -12.16 10.00
CA LEU A 122 -15.40 -10.85 9.54
C LEU A 122 -16.18 -9.70 10.20
N MET A 123 -17.50 -9.84 10.29
CA MET A 123 -18.39 -8.81 10.83
C MET A 123 -18.69 -8.97 12.33
N LYS A 124 -18.04 -9.94 13.00
CA LYS A 124 -18.32 -10.30 14.40
C LYS A 124 -18.28 -9.11 15.37
N TYR A 125 -17.32 -8.22 15.18
CA TYR A 125 -17.07 -7.12 16.10
C TYR A 125 -17.76 -5.81 15.67
N SER A 126 -18.34 -5.74 14.47
CA SER A 126 -19.06 -4.57 14.00
C SER A 126 -20.40 -4.43 14.72
N ALA A 127 -20.55 -3.42 15.55
CA ALA A 127 -21.78 -3.21 16.34
C ALA A 127 -23.00 -2.93 15.46
N LYS A 128 -22.81 -2.19 14.34
CA LYS A 128 -23.91 -1.80 13.43
C LYS A 128 -24.38 -2.94 12.52
N ASP A 129 -23.53 -3.94 12.26
CA ASP A 129 -23.77 -4.94 11.24
C ASP A 129 -24.28 -6.29 11.79
N GLN A 130 -24.62 -6.33 13.09
CA GLN A 130 -25.05 -7.56 13.76
C GLN A 130 -26.31 -8.20 13.14
N TRP A 131 -27.18 -7.39 12.55
CA TRP A 131 -28.47 -7.87 11.99
C TRP A 131 -28.31 -8.63 10.66
N HIS A 132 -27.25 -8.37 9.88
CA HIS A 132 -27.04 -8.99 8.55
C HIS A 132 -25.78 -9.86 8.44
N LYS A 133 -24.93 -9.92 9.47
CA LYS A 133 -23.71 -10.72 9.43
C LYS A 133 -24.01 -12.18 9.11
N GLY A 134 -23.25 -12.77 8.21
CA GLY A 134 -23.40 -14.16 7.81
C GLY A 134 -24.68 -14.46 7.00
N LYS A 135 -25.34 -13.44 6.47
CA LYS A 135 -26.56 -13.60 5.66
C LYS A 135 -26.43 -12.82 4.37
N TYR A 136 -26.98 -13.36 3.29
CA TYR A 136 -27.08 -12.59 2.05
C TYR A 136 -27.95 -11.35 2.23
N LYS A 137 -27.69 -10.36 1.38
CA LYS A 137 -28.36 -9.06 1.41
C LYS A 137 -29.87 -9.17 1.25
N GLN A 138 -30.57 -8.36 2.02
CA GLN A 138 -32.02 -8.23 1.98
C GLN A 138 -32.46 -6.93 1.27
N HIS A 139 -31.56 -5.97 1.14
CA HIS A 139 -31.80 -4.72 0.45
C HIS A 139 -30.85 -4.55 -0.73
N PRO A 140 -31.29 -3.90 -1.82
CA PRO A 140 -30.41 -3.55 -2.92
C PRO A 140 -29.17 -2.80 -2.40
N ASN A 141 -28.04 -3.11 -2.98
CA ASN A 141 -26.81 -2.37 -2.76
C ASN A 141 -26.16 -2.05 -4.13
N SER A 142 -25.31 -1.03 -4.15
CA SER A 142 -24.58 -0.61 -5.33
C SER A 142 -23.13 -0.34 -4.95
N VAL A 143 -22.24 -0.45 -5.91
CA VAL A 143 -20.89 0.06 -5.75
C VAL A 143 -20.92 1.53 -6.14
N GLU A 144 -20.58 2.41 -5.20
CA GLU A 144 -20.64 3.86 -5.37
C GLU A 144 -19.24 4.48 -5.31
N ALA A 145 -18.96 5.46 -6.17
CA ALA A 145 -17.84 6.36 -6.01
C ALA A 145 -18.34 7.67 -5.39
N THR A 146 -17.55 8.19 -4.45
CA THR A 146 -17.77 9.53 -3.92
C THR A 146 -16.93 10.50 -4.74
N ASN A 147 -17.60 11.43 -5.41
CA ASN A 147 -16.97 12.49 -6.19
C ASN A 147 -16.33 13.56 -5.27
N PRO A 148 -15.41 14.38 -5.82
CA PRO A 148 -14.78 15.46 -5.04
C PRO A 148 -15.77 16.48 -4.44
N ASP A 149 -16.97 16.60 -5.01
CA ASP A 149 -18.05 17.47 -4.51
C ASP A 149 -18.93 16.82 -3.42
N GLY A 150 -18.59 15.57 -3.03
CA GLY A 150 -19.34 14.80 -2.04
C GLY A 150 -20.56 14.07 -2.62
N SER A 151 -20.89 14.26 -3.88
CA SER A 151 -21.95 13.50 -4.54
C SER A 151 -21.52 12.04 -4.74
N LYS A 152 -22.50 11.14 -4.77
CA LYS A 152 -22.26 9.73 -5.03
C LYS A 152 -22.72 9.37 -6.43
N THR A 153 -21.87 8.71 -7.20
CA THR A 153 -22.21 8.14 -8.48
C THR A 153 -22.22 6.63 -8.36
N THR A 154 -23.32 6.00 -8.71
CA THR A 154 -23.40 4.54 -8.82
C THR A 154 -22.49 4.10 -9.95
N ILE A 155 -21.47 3.32 -9.64
CA ILE A 155 -20.53 2.76 -10.60
C ILE A 155 -21.14 1.49 -11.23
N PHE A 156 -21.77 0.68 -10.37
CA PHE A 156 -22.28 -0.61 -10.77
C PHE A 156 -23.46 -1.01 -9.88
N GLU A 157 -24.54 -1.48 -10.51
CA GLU A 157 -25.67 -2.11 -9.83
C GLU A 157 -25.41 -3.60 -9.66
N THR A 158 -25.40 -4.05 -8.43
CA THR A 158 -25.12 -5.44 -8.08
C THR A 158 -26.35 -6.33 -8.30
N THR A 159 -26.18 -7.65 -8.24
CA THR A 159 -27.30 -8.60 -8.34
C THR A 159 -28.40 -8.25 -7.34
N ALA A 160 -29.66 -8.35 -7.76
CA ALA A 160 -30.81 -8.04 -6.89
C ALA A 160 -30.86 -8.98 -5.64
N PRO A 161 -31.32 -8.47 -4.48
CA PRO A 161 -31.42 -9.29 -3.26
C PRO A 161 -32.41 -10.44 -3.40
N GLY A 162 -32.31 -11.42 -2.49
CA GLY A 162 -33.11 -12.62 -2.47
C GLY A 162 -32.68 -13.66 -3.50
N PHE A 163 -33.65 -14.34 -4.14
CA PHE A 163 -33.38 -15.46 -5.05
C PHE A 163 -32.32 -15.18 -6.13
N PRO A 164 -32.27 -14.00 -6.79
CA PRO A 164 -31.22 -13.74 -7.78
C PRO A 164 -29.80 -13.79 -7.19
N THR A 165 -29.60 -13.28 -5.96
CA THR A 165 -28.31 -13.34 -5.27
C THR A 165 -27.96 -14.78 -4.86
N GLU A 166 -28.92 -15.52 -4.32
CA GLU A 166 -28.75 -16.92 -3.91
C GLU A 166 -28.42 -17.82 -5.10
N ASP A 167 -29.12 -17.66 -6.20
CA ASP A 167 -28.90 -18.43 -7.43
C ASP A 167 -27.56 -18.12 -8.09
N ALA A 168 -27.18 -16.85 -8.15
CA ALA A 168 -25.88 -16.43 -8.67
C ALA A 168 -24.72 -16.98 -7.82
N MET A 169 -24.85 -16.94 -6.48
CA MET A 169 -23.83 -17.49 -5.58
C MET A 169 -23.71 -18.99 -5.69
N ARG A 170 -24.83 -19.70 -5.80
CA ARG A 170 -24.85 -21.16 -6.03
C ARG A 170 -24.19 -21.51 -7.34
N THR A 171 -24.54 -20.83 -8.42
CA THR A 171 -23.94 -21.02 -9.75
C THR A 171 -22.43 -20.81 -9.74
N LEU A 172 -21.94 -19.76 -9.08
CA LEU A 172 -20.52 -19.48 -8.93
C LEU A 172 -19.78 -20.59 -8.15
N ILE A 173 -20.35 -21.03 -7.05
CA ILE A 173 -19.77 -22.08 -6.19
C ILE A 173 -19.78 -23.43 -6.89
N ASP A 174 -20.87 -23.79 -7.53
CA ASP A 174 -21.00 -25.04 -8.29
C ASP A 174 -20.00 -25.09 -9.45
N TRP A 175 -19.88 -23.99 -10.22
CA TRP A 175 -18.85 -23.89 -11.24
C TRP A 175 -17.43 -24.06 -10.66
N TYR A 176 -17.13 -23.34 -9.57
CA TYR A 176 -15.80 -23.43 -8.95
C TYR A 176 -15.49 -24.87 -8.51
N ASN A 177 -16.43 -25.59 -7.94
CA ASN A 177 -16.19 -26.94 -7.47
C ASN A 177 -16.16 -27.98 -8.60
N ALA A 178 -16.92 -27.79 -9.66
CA ALA A 178 -17.02 -28.73 -10.79
C ALA A 178 -15.91 -28.56 -11.83
N ASP A 179 -15.41 -27.34 -12.05
CA ASP A 179 -14.40 -27.07 -13.08
C ASP A 179 -13.01 -27.55 -12.66
N ASN A 180 -12.50 -28.51 -13.41
CA ASN A 180 -11.15 -29.07 -13.26
C ASN A 180 -10.22 -28.75 -14.46
N THR A 181 -10.66 -27.92 -15.38
CA THR A 181 -9.96 -27.59 -16.63
C THR A 181 -9.29 -26.22 -16.60
N THR A 182 -9.87 -25.27 -15.91
CA THR A 182 -9.34 -23.93 -15.77
C THR A 182 -8.12 -23.92 -14.85
N PRO A 183 -7.00 -23.27 -15.24
CA PRO A 183 -5.86 -23.10 -14.35
C PRO A 183 -6.27 -22.51 -12.99
N PRO A 184 -5.80 -23.09 -11.87
CA PRO A 184 -6.25 -22.70 -10.52
C PRO A 184 -6.18 -21.22 -10.22
N ILE A 185 -5.13 -20.55 -10.72
CA ILE A 185 -4.92 -19.11 -10.50
C ILE A 185 -5.98 -18.26 -11.26
N ILE A 186 -6.33 -18.67 -12.49
CA ILE A 186 -7.39 -18.04 -13.26
C ILE A 186 -8.74 -18.26 -12.59
N LYS A 187 -8.98 -19.48 -12.16
CA LYS A 187 -10.20 -19.88 -11.44
C LYS A 187 -10.40 -19.05 -10.18
N SER A 188 -9.32 -18.79 -9.43
CA SER A 188 -9.33 -17.91 -8.26
C SER A 188 -9.65 -16.47 -8.63
N ALA A 189 -9.04 -15.95 -9.71
CA ALA A 189 -9.29 -14.58 -10.17
C ALA A 189 -10.74 -14.38 -10.64
N VAL A 190 -11.29 -15.35 -11.39
CA VAL A 190 -12.69 -15.33 -11.86
C VAL A 190 -13.68 -15.42 -10.70
N PHE A 191 -13.41 -16.29 -9.72
CA PHE A 191 -14.26 -16.39 -8.54
C PHE A 191 -14.35 -15.07 -7.76
N VAL A 192 -13.19 -14.43 -7.53
CA VAL A 192 -13.12 -13.13 -6.84
C VAL A 192 -13.87 -12.05 -7.63
N TYR A 193 -13.73 -12.04 -8.96
CA TYR A 193 -14.42 -11.10 -9.84
C TYR A 193 -15.93 -11.23 -9.73
N ASP A 194 -16.45 -12.47 -9.91
CA ASP A 194 -17.89 -12.67 -9.91
C ASP A 194 -18.50 -12.49 -8.53
N PHE A 195 -17.80 -12.90 -7.47
CA PHE A 195 -18.20 -12.58 -6.10
C PHE A 195 -18.37 -11.07 -5.86
N LEU A 196 -17.41 -10.26 -6.35
CA LEU A 196 -17.51 -8.80 -6.27
C LEU A 196 -18.66 -8.24 -7.10
N SER A 197 -18.97 -8.85 -8.25
CA SER A 197 -20.06 -8.45 -9.13
C SER A 197 -21.43 -8.82 -8.60
N ILE A 198 -21.57 -10.01 -8.02
CA ILE A 198 -22.80 -10.44 -7.31
C ILE A 198 -23.03 -9.57 -6.08
N HIS A 199 -21.94 -9.27 -5.35
CA HIS A 199 -21.96 -8.45 -4.13
C HIS A 199 -22.95 -8.98 -3.09
N PRO A 200 -22.80 -10.24 -2.63
CA PRO A 200 -23.90 -10.98 -2.00
C PRO A 200 -24.29 -10.52 -0.60
N PHE A 201 -23.44 -9.79 0.11
CA PHE A 201 -23.68 -9.32 1.48
C PHE A 201 -24.07 -7.85 1.52
N GLN A 202 -24.70 -7.42 2.60
CA GLN A 202 -25.11 -6.02 2.76
C GLN A 202 -23.91 -5.07 2.92
N ASP A 203 -22.83 -5.48 3.60
CA ASP A 203 -21.55 -4.81 3.77
C ASP A 203 -20.43 -5.88 3.81
N GLY A 204 -19.16 -5.47 3.70
CA GLY A 204 -18.01 -6.37 3.85
C GLY A 204 -17.62 -7.18 2.62
N ASN A 205 -18.29 -7.02 1.47
CA ASN A 205 -17.98 -7.79 0.26
C ASN A 205 -16.55 -7.57 -0.24
N GLY A 206 -16.07 -6.34 -0.28
CA GLY A 206 -14.70 -6.03 -0.69
C GLY A 206 -13.66 -6.67 0.22
N ARG A 207 -13.84 -6.59 1.53
CA ARG A 207 -12.96 -7.22 2.52
C ARG A 207 -12.99 -8.74 2.39
N LEU A 208 -14.17 -9.33 2.27
CA LEU A 208 -14.31 -10.77 2.11
C LEU A 208 -13.75 -11.27 0.77
N SER A 209 -13.93 -10.55 -0.32
CA SER A 209 -13.37 -10.94 -1.63
C SER A 209 -11.85 -11.05 -1.61
N ARG A 210 -11.14 -10.14 -0.91
CA ARG A 210 -9.69 -10.20 -0.75
C ARG A 210 -9.26 -11.40 0.11
N LEU A 211 -10.00 -11.68 1.20
CA LEU A 211 -9.80 -12.89 2.00
C LEU A 211 -10.05 -14.16 1.20
N LEU A 212 -11.09 -14.19 0.38
CA LEU A 212 -11.38 -15.32 -0.51
C LEU A 212 -10.27 -15.51 -1.54
N GLY A 213 -9.73 -14.45 -2.12
CA GLY A 213 -8.56 -14.52 -3.00
C GLY A 213 -7.39 -15.24 -2.32
N THR A 214 -7.08 -14.88 -1.09
CA THR A 214 -6.03 -15.55 -0.28
C THR A 214 -6.38 -17.00 0.02
N LEU A 215 -7.63 -17.30 0.42
CA LEU A 215 -8.09 -18.65 0.68
C LEU A 215 -7.95 -19.55 -0.56
N LEU A 216 -8.45 -19.10 -1.70
CA LEU A 216 -8.43 -19.86 -2.94
C LEU A 216 -6.99 -20.15 -3.40
N LEU A 217 -6.11 -19.16 -3.34
CA LEU A 217 -4.70 -19.33 -3.68
C LEU A 217 -4.04 -20.34 -2.74
N LEU A 218 -4.27 -20.27 -1.44
CA LEU A 218 -3.73 -21.24 -0.46
C LEU A 218 -4.22 -22.66 -0.73
N ARG A 219 -5.50 -22.84 -1.02
CA ARG A 219 -6.09 -24.15 -1.36
C ARG A 219 -5.48 -24.78 -2.62
N HIS A 220 -5.04 -23.94 -3.54
CA HIS A 220 -4.36 -24.35 -4.76
C HIS A 220 -2.83 -24.46 -4.63
N GLY A 221 -2.29 -24.35 -3.40
CA GLY A 221 -0.87 -24.59 -3.13
C GLY A 221 0.05 -23.39 -3.28
N TYR A 222 -0.49 -22.19 -3.52
CA TYR A 222 0.30 -20.94 -3.54
C TYR A 222 0.62 -20.46 -2.11
N SER A 223 1.31 -21.31 -1.32
CA SER A 223 1.58 -21.07 0.12
C SER A 223 2.39 -19.80 0.40
N TRP A 224 3.16 -19.32 -0.57
CA TRP A 224 3.95 -18.10 -0.49
C TRP A 224 3.11 -16.84 -0.25
N ILE A 225 1.80 -16.89 -0.57
CA ILE A 225 0.89 -15.74 -0.37
C ILE A 225 0.80 -15.29 1.10
N GLN A 226 1.08 -16.18 2.06
CA GLN A 226 1.08 -15.86 3.48
C GLN A 226 2.23 -14.94 3.93
N TYR A 227 3.27 -14.79 3.10
CA TYR A 227 4.49 -14.03 3.42
C TYR A 227 4.54 -12.67 2.73
N VAL A 228 3.48 -12.32 2.04
CA VAL A 228 3.30 -11.05 1.31
C VAL A 228 1.91 -10.51 1.53
N SER A 229 1.68 -9.24 1.19
CA SER A 229 0.34 -8.66 1.24
C SER A 229 -0.17 -8.38 -0.17
N PHE A 230 -1.13 -9.16 -0.60
CA PHE A 230 -1.87 -8.94 -1.84
C PHE A 230 -2.74 -7.67 -1.72
N GLU A 231 -3.33 -7.45 -0.55
CA GLU A 231 -4.16 -6.28 -0.25
C GLU A 231 -3.36 -4.98 -0.32
N HIS A 232 -2.11 -4.99 0.13
CA HIS A 232 -1.25 -3.81 0.02
C HIS A 232 -0.87 -3.49 -1.43
N GLU A 233 -0.69 -4.52 -2.27
CA GLU A 233 -0.50 -4.31 -3.71
C GLU A 233 -1.73 -3.67 -4.34
N ILE A 234 -2.93 -4.15 -4.00
CA ILE A 234 -4.20 -3.55 -4.44
C ILE A 234 -4.34 -2.12 -3.91
N GLU A 235 -4.02 -1.86 -2.63
CA GLU A 235 -4.08 -0.52 -2.03
C GLU A 235 -3.22 0.49 -2.80
N THR A 236 -2.00 0.10 -3.18
CA THR A 236 -1.09 0.98 -3.94
C THR A 236 -1.58 1.26 -5.36
N ARG A 237 -2.41 0.38 -5.90
CA ARG A 237 -3.01 0.46 -7.24
C ARG A 237 -4.53 0.64 -7.19
N LYS A 238 -5.04 1.25 -6.12
CA LYS A 238 -6.48 1.31 -5.82
C LYS A 238 -7.32 1.86 -6.96
N MET A 239 -6.86 2.92 -7.61
CA MET A 239 -7.59 3.52 -8.75
C MET A 239 -7.67 2.56 -9.94
N GLU A 240 -6.56 1.90 -10.27
CA GLU A 240 -6.51 0.90 -11.34
C GLU A 240 -7.40 -0.31 -11.02
N TYR A 241 -7.36 -0.79 -9.78
CA TYR A 241 -8.21 -1.88 -9.31
C TYR A 241 -9.70 -1.61 -9.55
N TYR A 242 -10.18 -0.44 -9.14
CA TYR A 242 -11.58 -0.09 -9.35
C TYR A 242 -11.91 0.16 -10.82
N GLN A 243 -11.00 0.78 -11.57
CA GLN A 243 -11.20 1.03 -12.99
C GLN A 243 -11.35 -0.27 -13.78
N VAL A 244 -10.43 -1.21 -13.60
CA VAL A 244 -10.45 -2.50 -14.30
C VAL A 244 -11.68 -3.31 -13.93
N LEU A 245 -12.07 -3.31 -12.63
CA LEU A 245 -13.27 -4.00 -12.18
C LEU A 245 -14.52 -3.40 -12.83
N MET A 246 -14.63 -2.07 -12.85
CA MET A 246 -15.75 -1.35 -13.45
C MET A 246 -15.84 -1.58 -14.97
N ASP A 247 -14.71 -1.50 -15.68
CA ASP A 247 -14.67 -1.68 -17.13
C ASP A 247 -15.15 -3.08 -17.56
N CYS A 248 -14.84 -4.10 -16.76
CA CYS A 248 -15.37 -5.44 -16.99
C CYS A 248 -16.87 -5.51 -16.62
N GLN A 249 -17.27 -4.99 -15.47
CA GLN A 249 -18.66 -5.08 -14.99
C GLN A 249 -19.67 -4.33 -15.85
N GLN A 250 -19.29 -3.23 -16.48
CA GLN A 250 -20.17 -2.48 -17.41
C GLN A 250 -20.59 -3.30 -18.64
N GLN A 251 -19.88 -4.37 -18.96
CA GLN A 251 -20.21 -5.27 -20.08
C GLN A 251 -21.14 -6.40 -19.71
N ARG A 252 -21.66 -6.44 -18.49
CA ARG A 252 -22.53 -7.53 -17.97
C ARG A 252 -23.94 -7.47 -18.61
N PRO A 253 -24.52 -8.60 -19.00
CA PRO A 253 -23.91 -9.94 -19.06
C PRO A 253 -23.08 -10.16 -20.33
N GLY A 254 -22.00 -10.92 -20.24
CA GLY A 254 -21.14 -11.25 -21.39
C GLY A 254 -19.76 -10.55 -21.33
N GLU A 255 -19.37 -10.19 -20.12
CA GLU A 255 -18.11 -9.49 -19.84
C GLU A 255 -16.88 -10.22 -20.40
N ASN A 256 -15.94 -9.44 -20.93
CA ASN A 256 -14.57 -9.87 -21.12
C ASN A 256 -13.79 -9.63 -19.81
N VAL A 257 -13.46 -10.71 -19.13
CA VAL A 257 -12.72 -10.66 -17.84
C VAL A 257 -11.20 -10.64 -17.98
N TYR A 258 -10.68 -10.59 -19.22
CA TYR A 258 -9.24 -10.56 -19.48
C TYR A 258 -8.53 -9.40 -18.77
N PRO A 259 -9.02 -8.13 -18.80
CA PRO A 259 -8.33 -7.04 -18.08
C PRO A 259 -8.23 -7.28 -16.58
N TRP A 260 -9.28 -7.80 -15.96
CA TRP A 260 -9.27 -8.16 -14.54
C TRP A 260 -8.27 -9.26 -14.21
N ILE A 261 -8.26 -10.33 -15.00
CA ILE A 261 -7.34 -11.45 -14.80
C ILE A 261 -5.89 -10.99 -14.93
N ILE A 262 -5.55 -10.18 -15.94
CA ILE A 262 -4.21 -9.62 -16.11
C ILE A 262 -3.82 -8.75 -14.91
N PHE A 263 -4.71 -7.90 -14.44
CA PHE A 263 -4.46 -7.09 -13.24
C PHE A 263 -4.18 -7.97 -12.02
N PHE A 264 -4.98 -9.02 -11.82
CA PHE A 264 -4.83 -9.95 -10.70
C PHE A 264 -3.48 -10.68 -10.76
N LEU A 265 -3.10 -11.20 -11.92
CA LEU A 265 -1.82 -11.90 -12.12
C LEU A 265 -0.62 -10.95 -11.96
N ASP A 266 -0.70 -9.75 -12.51
CA ASP A 266 0.33 -8.72 -12.38
C ASP A 266 0.58 -8.34 -10.92
N CYS A 267 -0.48 -8.17 -10.12
CA CYS A 267 -0.35 -8.00 -8.68
C CYS A 267 0.40 -9.18 -8.02
N LEU A 268 0.07 -10.42 -8.39
CA LEU A 268 0.75 -11.61 -7.86
C LEU A 268 2.23 -11.65 -8.25
N GLY A 269 2.57 -11.39 -9.51
CA GLY A 269 3.96 -11.30 -9.98
C GLY A 269 4.76 -10.23 -9.22
N ASN A 270 4.17 -9.07 -9.01
CA ASN A 270 4.80 -7.96 -8.28
C ASN A 270 5.11 -8.34 -6.81
N ILE A 271 4.17 -8.98 -6.11
CA ILE A 271 4.41 -9.38 -4.72
C ILE A 271 5.41 -10.52 -4.60
N GLN A 272 5.48 -11.44 -5.58
CA GLN A 272 6.54 -12.46 -5.66
C GLN A 272 7.92 -11.80 -5.77
N ASN A 273 8.08 -10.83 -6.66
CA ASN A 273 9.32 -10.09 -6.82
C ASN A 273 9.71 -9.34 -5.53
N LYS A 274 8.74 -8.74 -4.83
CA LYS A 274 8.96 -8.09 -3.53
C LYS A 274 9.40 -9.10 -2.45
N LEU A 275 8.82 -10.32 -2.45
CA LEU A 275 9.19 -11.39 -1.53
C LEU A 275 10.64 -11.84 -1.73
N MET A 276 11.05 -12.09 -2.98
CA MET A 276 12.43 -12.46 -3.30
C MET A 276 13.43 -11.41 -2.85
N LYS A 277 13.17 -10.14 -3.12
CA LYS A 277 14.01 -9.03 -2.66
C LYS A 277 14.16 -9.00 -1.13
N LYS A 278 13.07 -9.21 -0.39
CA LYS A 278 13.12 -9.28 1.08
C LYS A 278 13.97 -10.45 1.59
N LEU A 279 13.86 -11.61 0.97
CA LEU A 279 14.65 -12.79 1.32
C LEU A 279 16.13 -12.61 1.01
N ASP A 280 16.47 -12.02 -0.12
CA ASP A 280 17.86 -11.74 -0.50
C ASP A 280 18.51 -10.75 0.47
N VAL A 281 17.79 -9.70 0.88
CA VAL A 281 18.24 -8.75 1.91
C VAL A 281 18.48 -9.47 3.24
N GLN A 282 17.55 -10.31 3.70
CA GLN A 282 17.70 -11.05 4.96
C GLN A 282 18.85 -12.06 4.94
N LYS A 283 19.10 -12.72 3.80
CA LYS A 283 20.27 -13.58 3.63
C LYS A 283 21.57 -12.80 3.79
N SER A 284 21.63 -11.67 3.12
CA SER A 284 22.77 -10.78 3.19
C SER A 284 23.03 -10.34 4.64
N GLU A 285 22.01 -9.95 5.37
CA GLU A 285 22.10 -9.57 6.78
C GLU A 285 22.53 -10.75 7.68
N ASN A 286 22.10 -11.97 7.39
CA ASN A 286 22.47 -13.15 8.18
C ASN A 286 23.91 -13.61 7.95
N GLN A 287 24.53 -13.25 6.83
CA GLN A 287 25.95 -13.54 6.52
C GLN A 287 26.89 -12.49 7.11
N MET A 288 26.39 -11.36 7.57
CA MET A 288 27.19 -10.30 8.19
C MET A 288 27.71 -10.70 9.56
N SER A 289 28.96 -10.38 9.85
CA SER A 289 29.53 -10.44 11.19
C SER A 289 28.81 -9.47 12.16
N PRO A 290 28.92 -9.66 13.49
CA PRO A 290 28.29 -8.75 14.44
C PRO A 290 28.68 -7.28 14.26
N ARG A 291 29.91 -7.00 13.85
CA ARG A 291 30.39 -5.63 13.58
C ARG A 291 29.78 -5.06 12.30
N GLU A 292 29.65 -5.86 11.27
CA GLU A 292 28.99 -5.46 10.01
C GLU A 292 27.50 -5.17 10.26
N LYS A 293 26.80 -6.01 11.01
CA LYS A 293 25.40 -5.76 11.42
C LYS A 293 25.24 -4.46 12.18
N MET A 294 26.15 -4.17 13.10
CA MET A 294 26.15 -2.94 13.90
C MET A 294 26.34 -1.70 13.01
N ILE A 295 27.30 -1.75 12.08
CA ILE A 295 27.56 -0.67 11.12
C ILE A 295 26.38 -0.51 10.13
N PHE A 296 25.84 -1.63 9.63
CA PHE A 296 24.69 -1.63 8.72
C PHE A 296 23.46 -1.01 9.37
N SER A 297 23.11 -1.46 10.58
CA SER A 297 21.98 -0.90 11.34
C SER A 297 22.16 0.59 11.68
N PHE A 298 23.41 1.01 11.98
CA PHE A 298 23.68 2.43 12.19
C PHE A 298 23.43 3.25 10.93
N ILE A 299 23.90 2.78 9.76
CA ILE A 299 23.70 3.46 8.48
C ILE A 299 22.20 3.46 8.08
N GLU A 300 21.50 2.38 8.37
CA GLU A 300 20.05 2.28 8.13
C GLU A 300 19.26 3.34 8.90
N ASN A 301 19.66 3.62 10.14
CA ASN A 301 19.04 4.63 10.99
C ASN A 301 19.60 6.05 10.76
N HIS A 302 20.79 6.17 10.17
CA HIS A 302 21.47 7.44 9.92
C HIS A 302 22.00 7.50 8.47
N PRO A 303 21.10 7.52 7.50
CA PRO A 303 21.45 7.51 6.09
C PRO A 303 22.27 8.75 5.70
N GLY A 304 23.26 8.56 4.86
CA GLY A 304 24.18 9.62 4.46
C GLY A 304 25.27 9.93 5.48
N CYS A 305 25.43 9.11 6.52
CA CYS A 305 26.50 9.26 7.49
C CYS A 305 27.90 9.02 6.87
N LYS A 306 28.92 9.60 7.50
CA LYS A 306 30.34 9.47 7.10
C LYS A 306 31.03 8.41 7.93
N SER A 307 32.13 7.85 7.38
CA SER A 307 32.92 6.86 8.11
C SER A 307 33.45 7.32 9.48
N GLY A 308 33.74 8.62 9.61
CA GLY A 308 34.15 9.22 10.88
C GLY A 308 33.04 9.23 11.93
N GLU A 309 31.82 9.59 11.54
CA GLU A 309 30.63 9.59 12.40
C GLU A 309 30.28 8.19 12.89
N ILE A 310 30.39 7.20 11.99
CA ILE A 310 30.17 5.79 12.32
C ILE A 310 31.20 5.32 13.34
N ALA A 311 32.48 5.65 13.12
CA ALA A 311 33.59 5.26 14.01
C ALA A 311 33.41 5.85 15.40
N GLU A 312 33.06 7.12 15.50
CA GLU A 312 32.83 7.84 16.75
C GLU A 312 31.61 7.29 17.51
N LYS A 313 30.46 7.19 16.83
CA LYS A 313 29.21 6.79 17.48
C LYS A 313 29.21 5.33 17.93
N LEU A 314 29.83 4.44 17.14
CA LEU A 314 29.91 3.01 17.45
C LEU A 314 31.19 2.66 18.27
N GLN A 315 32.04 3.64 18.60
CA GLN A 315 33.31 3.45 19.30
C GLN A 315 34.21 2.40 18.64
N LEU A 316 34.25 2.40 17.31
CA LEU A 316 35.06 1.49 16.51
C LEU A 316 36.27 2.22 15.90
N PRO A 317 37.43 1.53 15.75
CA PRO A 317 38.57 2.12 15.08
C PRO A 317 38.23 2.52 13.62
N LEU A 318 38.52 3.75 13.25
CA LEU A 318 38.22 4.28 11.91
C LEU A 318 38.77 3.41 10.75
N PRO A 319 40.00 2.83 10.83
CA PRO A 319 40.49 1.92 9.79
C PRO A 319 39.61 0.67 9.64
N THR A 320 39.12 0.13 10.76
CA THR A 320 38.20 -1.03 10.74
C THR A 320 36.85 -0.68 10.09
N VAL A 321 36.29 0.47 10.44
CA VAL A 321 35.05 0.96 9.83
C VAL A 321 35.22 1.16 8.33
N LYS A 322 36.30 1.82 7.90
CA LYS A 322 36.57 2.03 6.45
C LYS A 322 36.70 0.71 5.68
N ARG A 323 37.40 -0.29 6.23
CA ARG A 323 37.53 -1.62 5.62
C ARG A 323 36.16 -2.26 5.48
N ILE A 324 35.39 -2.35 6.56
CA ILE A 324 34.04 -2.94 6.56
C ILE A 324 33.12 -2.22 5.56
N LEU A 325 33.14 -0.88 5.54
CA LEU A 325 32.36 -0.10 4.57
C LEU A 325 32.79 -0.40 3.13
N SER A 326 34.09 -0.60 2.86
CA SER A 326 34.56 -0.99 1.53
C SER A 326 34.04 -2.36 1.13
N ASP A 327 34.17 -3.34 2.03
CA ASP A 327 33.71 -4.72 1.81
C ASP A 327 32.18 -4.76 1.58
N MET A 328 31.42 -3.95 2.34
CA MET A 328 29.97 -3.84 2.21
C MET A 328 29.52 -3.13 0.92
N VAL A 329 30.29 -2.14 0.45
CA VAL A 329 30.03 -1.49 -0.85
C VAL A 329 30.33 -2.43 -2.00
N GLU A 330 31.43 -3.18 -1.94
CA GLU A 330 31.81 -4.19 -2.93
C GLU A 330 30.76 -5.32 -2.98
N GLY A 331 30.29 -5.76 -1.81
CA GLY A 331 29.19 -6.73 -1.66
C GLY A 331 27.81 -6.20 -2.03
N LYS A 332 27.67 -4.93 -2.45
CA LYS A 332 26.40 -4.24 -2.77
C LYS A 332 25.41 -4.13 -1.61
N PHE A 333 25.87 -4.23 -0.38
CA PHE A 333 25.05 -3.97 0.81
C PHE A 333 24.86 -2.48 1.08
N LEU A 334 25.83 -1.68 0.68
CA LEU A 334 25.83 -0.23 0.84
C LEU A 334 26.12 0.48 -0.48
N MET A 335 25.56 1.65 -0.62
CA MET A 335 25.91 2.58 -1.67
C MET A 335 26.81 3.67 -1.11
N LYS A 336 27.85 4.01 -1.87
CA LYS A 336 28.81 5.05 -1.57
C LYS A 336 28.56 6.26 -2.46
N TYR A 337 28.43 7.43 -1.87
CA TYR A 337 28.27 8.71 -2.57
C TYR A 337 29.38 9.67 -2.23
N GLY A 338 29.77 10.47 -3.22
CA GLY A 338 30.84 11.46 -3.06
C GLY A 338 32.25 10.86 -3.08
N THR A 339 33.24 11.72 -2.96
CA THR A 339 34.68 11.37 -2.96
C THR A 339 35.40 12.10 -1.83
N GLY A 340 36.53 11.51 -1.36
CA GLY A 340 37.37 12.14 -0.33
C GLY A 340 36.60 12.35 0.99
N VAL A 341 36.73 13.55 1.56
CA VAL A 341 36.12 13.93 2.85
C VAL A 341 34.60 14.01 2.79
N GLY A 342 34.03 14.13 1.57
CA GLY A 342 32.59 14.19 1.31
C GLY A 342 31.93 12.82 1.10
N THR A 343 32.65 11.72 1.34
CA THR A 343 32.10 10.37 1.15
C THR A 343 31.04 10.03 2.21
N ASN A 344 29.85 9.66 1.73
CA ASN A 344 28.70 9.24 2.53
C ASN A 344 28.26 7.84 2.16
N TYR A 345 27.61 7.14 3.09
CA TYR A 345 27.16 5.77 2.91
C TYR A 345 25.66 5.65 3.18
N THR A 346 25.00 4.82 2.36
CA THR A 346 23.57 4.50 2.52
C THR A 346 23.34 3.04 2.22
N THR A 347 22.24 2.48 2.69
CA THR A 347 21.78 1.15 2.28
C THR A 347 20.98 1.22 0.96
N GLU A 348 20.91 0.15 0.18
CA GLU A 348 20.14 0.11 -1.09
C GLU A 348 18.64 0.38 -0.90
N LYS A 349 18.10 0.11 0.31
CA LYS A 349 16.72 0.51 0.71
C LYS A 349 16.49 2.02 0.68
N LEU A 350 17.56 2.79 0.61
CA LEU A 350 17.55 4.25 0.78
C LEU A 350 17.43 5.05 -0.51
N THR A 351 17.12 4.45 -1.64
CA THR A 351 16.58 5.19 -2.80
C THR A 351 15.25 5.88 -2.48
N GLN A 352 14.71 5.68 -1.29
CA GLN A 352 13.56 6.39 -0.71
C GLN A 352 13.89 7.05 0.64
N ILE A 353 15.08 7.62 0.81
CA ILE A 353 15.33 8.46 1.99
C ILE A 353 14.43 9.67 1.89
N LYS A 354 13.47 9.74 2.79
CA LYS A 354 12.60 10.89 2.97
C LYS A 354 13.30 11.85 3.92
N ASP A 355 13.76 12.99 3.42
CA ASP A 355 14.12 14.09 4.29
C ASP A 355 12.85 14.63 4.96
N ASN A 356 12.63 14.28 6.22
CA ASN A 356 11.54 14.84 6.99
C ASN A 356 11.97 16.24 7.47
N VAL A 357 11.52 17.24 6.76
CA VAL A 357 11.74 18.64 7.14
C VAL A 357 10.45 19.20 7.71
N VAL A 358 10.49 19.62 8.96
CA VAL A 358 9.42 20.40 9.57
C VAL A 358 9.83 21.87 9.55
N MET A 359 9.05 22.68 8.84
CA MET A 359 9.27 24.12 8.77
C MET A 359 8.08 24.88 9.29
N THR A 360 8.33 25.91 10.09
CA THR A 360 7.32 26.85 10.51
C THR A 360 7.51 28.14 9.74
N LEU A 361 6.51 28.52 8.93
CA LEU A 361 6.46 29.82 8.27
C LEU A 361 5.58 30.75 9.11
N THR A 362 6.00 31.99 9.24
CA THR A 362 5.27 33.01 10.00
C THR A 362 5.07 34.25 9.12
N ASP A 363 4.22 35.17 9.56
CA ASP A 363 4.05 36.48 8.92
C ASP A 363 5.34 37.32 8.86
N LYS A 364 6.25 37.07 9.79
CA LYS A 364 7.57 37.72 9.82
C LYS A 364 8.62 36.96 9.00
N GLU A 365 8.44 35.67 8.82
CA GLU A 365 9.28 34.77 8.02
C GLU A 365 8.43 33.92 7.08
N PRO A 366 7.85 34.53 6.04
CA PRO A 366 6.96 33.81 5.13
C PRO A 366 7.71 32.89 4.16
N LYS A 367 9.04 32.97 4.15
CA LYS A 367 9.91 32.22 3.27
C LYS A 367 10.98 31.50 4.07
N LYS A 368 11.18 30.21 3.81
CA LYS A 368 12.29 29.45 4.37
C LYS A 368 12.99 28.63 3.32
N GLU A 369 14.29 28.45 3.54
CA GLU A 369 15.14 27.60 2.72
C GLU A 369 15.66 26.43 3.52
N PHE A 370 15.80 25.28 2.88
CA PHE A 370 16.48 24.14 3.46
C PHE A 370 17.35 23.44 2.42
N ILE A 371 18.39 22.79 2.91
CA ILE A 371 19.32 22.03 2.08
C ILE A 371 18.92 20.58 2.14
N LEU A 372 18.71 19.97 0.99
CA LEU A 372 18.45 18.55 0.87
C LEU A 372 19.73 17.77 1.13
N LYS A 373 19.67 16.80 2.02
CA LYS A 373 20.82 15.95 2.34
C LYS A 373 21.03 14.83 1.32
N ASN A 374 19.99 14.49 0.58
CA ASN A 374 19.96 13.37 -0.34
C ASN A 374 19.36 13.75 -1.69
N LYS A 375 19.62 12.93 -2.71
CA LYS A 375 18.98 13.04 -4.03
C LYS A 375 17.54 12.60 -3.94
N HIS A 376 16.62 13.42 -4.44
CA HIS A 376 15.20 13.10 -4.47
C HIS A 376 14.64 13.24 -5.87
N SER A 377 13.80 12.29 -6.29
CA SER A 377 13.06 12.37 -7.56
C SER A 377 11.80 13.23 -7.44
N PHE A 378 11.29 13.40 -6.23
CA PHE A 378 10.14 14.25 -5.94
C PHE A 378 10.09 14.61 -4.45
N LEU A 379 9.39 15.71 -4.16
CA LEU A 379 9.12 16.18 -2.79
C LEU A 379 7.69 15.84 -2.43
N GLU A 380 7.50 15.15 -1.31
CA GLU A 380 6.18 14.79 -0.79
C GLU A 380 5.83 15.71 0.39
N ILE A 381 4.77 16.51 0.25
CA ILE A 381 4.24 17.36 1.33
C ILE A 381 3.10 16.61 1.98
N LYS A 382 3.28 16.16 3.22
CA LYS A 382 2.29 15.38 3.97
C LYS A 382 1.39 16.22 4.85
N LYS A 383 1.95 17.25 5.46
CA LYS A 383 1.26 18.05 6.46
C LYS A 383 1.71 19.50 6.42
N VAL A 384 0.75 20.40 6.49
CA VAL A 384 0.97 21.83 6.69
C VAL A 384 0.37 22.21 8.04
N ILE A 385 1.18 22.84 8.89
CA ILE A 385 0.74 23.36 10.19
C ILE A 385 0.85 24.86 10.14
N LEU A 386 -0.25 25.55 10.36
CA LEU A 386 -0.27 27.00 10.50
C LEU A 386 -0.01 27.38 11.96
N ALA A 387 0.99 28.22 12.21
CA ALA A 387 1.26 28.68 13.56
C ALA A 387 0.09 29.50 14.10
N PRO A 388 -0.31 29.35 15.38
CA PRO A 388 -1.48 30.05 15.95
C PRO A 388 -1.35 31.57 16.01
N LYS A 389 -0.16 32.11 15.72
CA LYS A 389 0.14 33.56 15.71
C LYS A 389 0.40 34.12 14.31
N PHE A 390 0.06 33.38 13.27
CA PHE A 390 0.20 33.87 11.91
C PHE A 390 -0.82 34.97 11.66
N LYS A 391 -0.38 36.23 11.60
CA LYS A 391 -1.25 37.39 11.34
C LYS A 391 -1.17 37.74 9.87
N TRP A 392 -2.25 37.55 9.14
CA TRP A 392 -2.43 38.13 7.83
C TRP A 392 -2.67 39.63 7.96
N THR A 393 -2.22 40.40 7.00
CA THR A 393 -2.40 41.85 6.97
C THR A 393 -3.87 42.32 6.77
N LYS A 394 -4.85 41.41 6.84
CA LYS A 394 -6.30 41.71 6.82
C LYS A 394 -7.07 40.77 7.75
N PRO A 395 -8.25 41.13 8.17
CA PRO A 395 -8.62 41.33 9.57
C PRO A 395 -9.03 40.04 10.30
N ASN A 396 -8.83 40.06 11.55
CA ASN A 396 -9.41 39.45 12.76
C ASN A 396 -10.19 38.11 12.72
N ASP A 397 -10.48 37.48 11.58
CA ASP A 397 -11.26 36.25 11.50
C ASP A 397 -10.65 35.27 10.52
N TRP A 398 -9.85 34.34 11.03
CA TRP A 398 -9.19 33.28 10.28
C TRP A 398 -10.16 32.35 9.55
N SER A 399 -11.39 32.18 10.06
CA SER A 399 -12.39 31.33 9.43
C SER A 399 -12.86 31.90 8.09
N ARG A 400 -12.87 33.24 7.96
CA ARG A 400 -13.22 33.93 6.74
C ARG A 400 -12.06 33.99 5.73
N VAL A 401 -10.83 34.03 6.22
CA VAL A 401 -9.63 34.02 5.35
C VAL A 401 -9.47 32.69 4.62
N LEU A 402 -9.71 31.58 5.30
CA LEU A 402 -9.64 30.25 4.68
C LEU A 402 -10.81 29.96 3.73
N ILE A 403 -11.96 30.58 3.93
CA ILE A 403 -13.14 30.39 3.07
C ILE A 403 -13.06 31.20 1.78
N ASN A 404 -12.39 32.35 1.80
CA ASN A 404 -12.42 33.31 0.68
C ASN A 404 -11.07 33.63 0.04
N GLN A 405 -9.95 33.06 0.53
CA GLN A 405 -8.62 33.35 -0.02
C GLN A 405 -7.82 32.04 -0.18
N SER A 406 -7.29 31.85 -1.38
CA SER A 406 -6.37 30.74 -1.64
C SER A 406 -5.00 31.04 -1.03
N LEU A 407 -4.56 30.21 -0.12
CA LEU A 407 -3.17 30.14 0.30
C LEU A 407 -2.35 29.53 -0.84
N MET A 408 -1.28 30.20 -1.23
CA MET A 408 -0.39 29.71 -2.27
C MET A 408 0.95 29.33 -1.65
N LEU A 409 1.29 28.04 -1.70
CA LEU A 409 2.59 27.54 -1.32
C LEU A 409 3.46 27.41 -2.56
N THR A 410 4.52 28.22 -2.66
CA THR A 410 5.44 28.20 -3.79
C THR A 410 6.72 27.45 -3.41
N ILE A 411 7.10 26.47 -4.20
CA ILE A 411 8.29 25.64 -4.00
C ILE A 411 9.27 25.92 -5.16
N ILE A 412 10.50 26.27 -4.82
CA ILE A 412 11.58 26.52 -5.78
C ILE A 412 12.78 25.69 -5.39
N CYS A 413 13.35 24.94 -6.32
CA CYS A 413 14.55 24.14 -6.09
C CYS A 413 15.77 24.71 -6.80
N TYR A 414 16.93 24.46 -6.22
CA TYR A 414 18.21 24.93 -6.70
C TYR A 414 19.23 23.79 -6.73
N ASN A 415 20.13 23.79 -7.72
CA ASN A 415 21.23 22.84 -7.82
C ASN A 415 22.40 23.19 -6.91
N SER A 416 23.48 22.41 -6.96
CA SER A 416 24.70 22.61 -6.18
C SER A 416 25.45 23.91 -6.51
N LYS A 417 25.20 24.49 -7.70
CA LYS A 417 25.77 25.76 -8.13
C LYS A 417 24.92 26.97 -7.70
N GLY A 418 23.78 26.73 -7.07
CA GLY A 418 22.82 27.77 -6.68
C GLY A 418 21.93 28.26 -7.81
N GLU A 419 21.95 27.59 -8.96
CA GLU A 419 21.09 27.91 -10.08
C GLU A 419 19.70 27.33 -9.85
N LYS A 420 18.67 28.09 -10.23
CA LYS A 420 17.28 27.67 -10.15
C LYS A 420 17.02 26.60 -11.21
N ILE A 421 16.65 25.40 -10.78
CA ILE A 421 16.41 24.25 -11.66
C ILE A 421 14.93 23.95 -11.85
N SER A 422 14.05 24.83 -11.39
CA SER A 422 12.61 24.62 -11.49
C SER A 422 11.86 25.90 -11.79
N GLN A 423 10.75 25.74 -12.47
CA GLN A 423 9.68 26.71 -12.38
C GLN A 423 9.05 26.66 -10.98
N PRO A 424 8.58 27.79 -10.43
CA PRO A 424 7.86 27.76 -9.17
C PRO A 424 6.64 26.83 -9.26
N TYR A 425 6.60 25.83 -8.42
CA TYR A 425 5.41 25.00 -8.29
C TYR A 425 4.51 25.63 -7.25
N SER A 426 3.33 26.06 -7.66
CA SER A 426 2.37 26.70 -6.78
C SER A 426 1.20 25.76 -6.51
N ILE A 427 0.94 25.51 -5.23
CA ILE A 427 -0.21 24.72 -4.78
C ILE A 427 -1.28 25.70 -4.30
N SER A 428 -2.34 25.79 -5.07
CA SER A 428 -3.52 26.61 -4.71
C SER A 428 -4.66 25.69 -4.36
N THR A 429 -4.70 25.10 -3.17
CA THR A 429 -5.87 24.33 -2.77
C THR A 429 -5.94 24.19 -1.26
N PHE A 430 -6.61 25.16 -0.66
CA PHE A 430 -7.13 24.97 0.68
C PHE A 430 -8.64 25.24 0.70
N ASN A 431 -9.31 24.90 -0.38
CA ASN A 431 -10.69 25.26 -0.63
C ASN A 431 -11.69 24.26 -0.11
N ASN A 432 -11.61 23.65 1.06
CA ASN A 432 -12.75 22.82 1.50
C ASN A 432 -12.69 22.35 2.96
N SER A 433 -12.20 23.12 3.91
CA SER A 433 -12.56 22.81 5.29
C SER A 433 -13.40 23.94 5.89
N SER A 434 -14.63 23.64 6.21
CA SER A 434 -15.54 24.53 6.95
C SER A 434 -15.14 24.71 8.42
N TYR A 435 -13.99 24.21 8.84
CA TYR A 435 -13.45 24.33 10.18
C TYR A 435 -11.99 24.72 10.14
N PHE A 436 -11.64 25.73 10.90
CA PHE A 436 -10.28 26.14 11.14
C PHE A 436 -9.63 25.15 12.10
N GLU A 437 -8.81 24.27 11.57
CA GLU A 437 -7.82 23.55 12.36
C GLU A 437 -6.46 24.19 12.19
N PRO A 438 -5.70 24.43 13.27
CA PRO A 438 -4.36 24.99 13.20
C PRO A 438 -3.37 24.04 12.50
N SER A 439 -3.78 22.83 12.18
CA SER A 439 -3.05 21.90 11.35
C SER A 439 -4.01 21.06 10.52
N PHE A 440 -3.66 20.84 9.25
CA PHE A 440 -4.38 19.91 8.41
C PHE A 440 -3.40 18.93 7.74
N THR A 441 -3.83 17.70 7.64
CA THR A 441 -3.14 16.67 6.87
C THR A 441 -3.75 16.69 5.48
N LEU A 442 -2.91 16.80 4.46
CA LEU A 442 -3.38 16.65 3.10
C LEU A 442 -3.93 15.24 2.93
N GLY A 443 -5.18 15.11 2.47
CA GLY A 443 -5.86 13.83 2.31
C GLY A 443 -5.10 12.88 1.38
N ASN A 444 -4.42 13.45 0.37
CA ASN A 444 -3.39 12.74 -0.42
C ASN A 444 -2.09 13.55 -0.33
N PRO A 445 -0.94 12.89 -0.11
CA PRO A 445 0.35 13.54 -0.19
C PRO A 445 0.51 14.20 -1.56
N ILE A 446 0.93 15.47 -1.58
CA ILE A 446 1.22 16.15 -2.84
C ILE A 446 2.65 15.80 -3.22
N ASN A 447 2.79 15.05 -4.29
CA ASN A 447 4.09 14.72 -4.88
C ASN A 447 4.46 15.79 -5.89
N VAL A 448 5.55 16.49 -5.64
CA VAL A 448 6.15 17.45 -6.57
C VAL A 448 7.30 16.74 -7.28
N PRO A 449 7.11 16.29 -8.53
CA PRO A 449 8.18 15.61 -9.25
C PRO A 449 9.29 16.62 -9.59
N VAL A 450 10.51 16.27 -9.22
CA VAL A 450 11.69 17.10 -9.47
C VAL A 450 12.16 17.02 -10.94
N ASN A 451 11.80 15.94 -11.61
CA ASN A 451 12.16 15.66 -13.01
C ASN A 451 11.22 16.31 -14.05
N LEU A 452 10.10 16.91 -13.65
CA LEU A 452 9.20 17.65 -14.56
C LEU A 452 9.68 19.10 -14.84
N TRP A 453 10.87 19.41 -14.44
CA TRP A 453 11.39 20.77 -14.48
C TRP A 453 12.23 20.92 -15.71
N GLU A 454 11.77 21.78 -16.62
CA GLU A 454 12.52 22.12 -17.81
C GLU A 454 13.94 22.53 -17.44
N GLY A 455 14.92 21.81 -17.93
CA GLY A 455 16.34 22.10 -17.73
C GLY A 455 17.04 21.30 -16.65
N VAL A 456 16.53 20.15 -16.20
CA VAL A 456 17.36 19.21 -15.44
C VAL A 456 18.32 18.52 -16.41
N PRO A 457 19.56 18.99 -16.52
CA PRO A 457 20.56 18.35 -17.34
C PRO A 457 21.16 17.21 -16.56
N ASN A 458 21.36 16.12 -17.20
CA ASN A 458 22.25 15.03 -16.81
C ASN A 458 22.20 14.57 -15.32
N ASP A 459 22.43 13.30 -15.11
CA ASP A 459 22.43 12.54 -13.84
C ASP A 459 23.22 13.15 -12.65
N ASN A 460 23.84 14.29 -12.82
CA ASN A 460 24.69 14.93 -11.82
C ASN A 460 24.10 16.20 -11.16
N GLU A 461 22.99 16.72 -11.62
CA GLU A 461 22.37 17.94 -11.06
C GLU A 461 21.10 17.64 -10.31
N PHE A 462 21.23 17.41 -9.02
CA PHE A 462 20.09 17.21 -8.11
C PHE A 462 19.83 18.49 -7.32
N PRO A 463 18.54 18.77 -6.97
CA PRO A 463 18.25 19.87 -6.08
C PRO A 463 18.90 19.61 -4.72
N ILE A 464 19.69 20.54 -4.26
CA ILE A 464 20.29 20.53 -2.92
C ILE A 464 19.69 21.58 -2.00
N ARG A 465 18.98 22.55 -2.56
CA ARG A 465 18.32 23.62 -1.82
C ARG A 465 16.90 23.78 -2.29
N VAL A 466 15.98 23.85 -1.36
CA VAL A 466 14.55 24.08 -1.61
C VAL A 466 14.11 25.31 -0.84
N THR A 467 13.44 26.20 -1.53
CA THR A 467 12.78 27.35 -0.92
C THR A 467 11.27 27.11 -0.92
N ILE A 468 10.66 27.29 0.23
CA ILE A 468 9.22 27.26 0.39
C ILE A 468 8.76 28.66 0.83
N GLU A 469 7.83 29.22 0.08
CA GLU A 469 7.25 30.51 0.34
C GLU A 469 5.73 30.39 0.43
N LEU A 470 5.15 30.95 1.48
CA LEU A 470 3.71 31.03 1.69
C LEU A 470 3.24 32.42 1.28
N LEU A 471 2.40 32.49 0.28
CA LEU A 471 1.76 33.71 -0.19
C LEU A 471 0.27 33.65 0.08
N GLY A 472 -0.25 34.66 0.77
CA GLY A 472 -1.68 34.88 0.91
C GLY A 472 -2.17 35.83 -0.19
N LYS A 473 -3.25 35.47 -0.85
CA LYS A 473 -4.01 36.35 -1.75
C LYS A 473 -5.41 36.57 -1.20
#